data_7996735fa249bfa613154694e0429f7d
#
_entry.id   7996735fa249bfa613154694e0429f7d
#
_cell.length_a   1.000
_cell.length_b   1.000
_cell.length_c   1.000
_cell.angle_alpha   90.00
_cell.angle_beta   90.00
_cell.angle_gamma   90.00
#
_symmetry.space_group_name_H-M   'P 1'
#
loop_
_entity.id
_entity.type
_entity.pdbx_description
1 polymer ?
#
loop_
_entity_poly.entity_id
_entity_poly.type
_entity_poly.pdbx_seq_one_letter_code
_entity_poly.pdbx_strand_id
1 'polypeptide(L)'
;MSKSLYIAEKPSVAQQFAEALKIRGRRGDGYIESDQAVVTWCVGHLVTMSYPEAYDMKFKRWSLQTLPFLPKEFKYEVITNVSKQFEIVKGLLNRPDIDTIYVCTDSGREGEYIYRLVAQMAGVKDKKQKRVWIDSQTEEEILRGIREAKDETEYDNLSASAYLRAKEDYLMGINFSRVLTLKYGPALSNYLGTKFTVLSVGRVMTCVMGMVVRREREIRGFVKTPFYRVIGSFEAPGKDGQPVPFEAEWKAVEGSRYFGTPCLYKDNGFKDRQQAEELAALLTAEPPLTA
;
A
#
# COMPACT_ATOMS: atom_id res chain seq x y z
N MET A 1 -4.14 -24.34 -33.75
CA MET A 1 -5.12 -23.29 -33.34
C MET A 1 -4.38 -22.30 -32.47
N SER A 2 -4.66 -21.03 -32.63
CA SER A 2 -4.08 -19.97 -31.80
C SER A 2 -4.71 -19.97 -30.40
N LYS A 3 -3.89 -19.74 -29.35
CA LYS A 3 -4.32 -19.72 -27.95
C LYS A 3 -4.13 -18.33 -27.36
N SER A 4 -4.91 -18.05 -26.33
CA SER A 4 -4.72 -16.87 -25.47
C SER A 4 -3.99 -17.27 -24.19
N LEU A 5 -3.04 -16.44 -23.75
CA LEU A 5 -2.35 -16.58 -22.47
C LEU A 5 -2.88 -15.53 -21.48
N TYR A 6 -3.26 -15.99 -20.30
CA TYR A 6 -3.64 -15.14 -19.18
C TYR A 6 -2.54 -15.23 -18.11
N ILE A 7 -1.95 -14.10 -17.75
CA ILE A 7 -0.91 -14.04 -16.73
C ILE A 7 -1.38 -13.26 -15.51
N ALA A 8 -1.55 -13.94 -14.39
CA ALA A 8 -1.95 -13.35 -13.10
C ALA A 8 -0.74 -13.03 -12.22
N GLU A 9 -0.94 -12.24 -11.16
CA GLU A 9 0.11 -11.91 -10.21
C GLU A 9 0.42 -13.06 -9.23
N LYS A 10 -0.61 -13.84 -8.87
CA LYS A 10 -0.52 -14.91 -7.87
C LYS A 10 -1.25 -16.17 -8.32
N PRO A 11 -0.85 -17.37 -7.82
CA PRO A 11 -1.51 -18.64 -8.15
C PRO A 11 -3.01 -18.65 -7.85
N SER A 12 -3.44 -18.05 -6.74
CA SER A 12 -4.86 -17.98 -6.34
C SER A 12 -5.69 -17.18 -7.33
N VAL A 13 -5.17 -16.06 -7.82
CA VAL A 13 -5.83 -15.21 -8.83
C VAL A 13 -5.90 -15.96 -10.17
N ALA A 14 -4.82 -16.63 -10.57
CA ALA A 14 -4.83 -17.47 -11.78
C ALA A 14 -5.90 -18.55 -11.75
N GLN A 15 -6.11 -19.18 -10.58
CA GLN A 15 -7.17 -20.18 -10.39
C GLN A 15 -8.56 -19.56 -10.61
N GLN A 16 -8.82 -18.36 -10.08
CA GLN A 16 -10.10 -17.66 -10.27
C GLN A 16 -10.34 -17.30 -11.74
N PHE A 17 -9.29 -16.85 -12.46
CA PHE A 17 -9.40 -16.63 -13.91
C PHE A 17 -9.69 -17.93 -14.67
N ALA A 18 -9.04 -19.03 -14.31
CA ALA A 18 -9.28 -20.32 -14.94
C ALA A 18 -10.72 -20.82 -14.69
N GLU A 19 -11.26 -20.60 -13.50
CA GLU A 19 -12.63 -20.95 -13.12
C GLU A 19 -13.66 -20.07 -13.88
N ALA A 20 -13.47 -18.75 -13.88
CA ALA A 20 -14.34 -17.81 -14.58
C ALA A 20 -14.37 -18.07 -16.10
N LEU A 21 -13.22 -18.41 -16.69
CA LEU A 21 -13.10 -18.76 -18.11
C LEU A 21 -13.50 -20.21 -18.42
N LYS A 22 -13.90 -20.97 -17.40
CA LYS A 22 -14.26 -22.41 -17.51
C LYS A 22 -13.18 -23.25 -18.19
N ILE A 23 -11.90 -22.89 -17.96
CA ILE A 23 -10.75 -23.60 -18.50
C ILE A 23 -10.60 -24.93 -17.76
N ARG A 24 -11.20 -25.97 -18.31
CA ARG A 24 -11.06 -27.35 -17.85
C ARG A 24 -9.89 -27.99 -18.62
N GLY A 25 -8.68 -27.83 -18.08
CA GLY A 25 -7.48 -28.25 -18.77
C GLY A 25 -6.51 -29.02 -17.89
N ARG A 26 -5.39 -29.43 -18.48
CA ARG A 26 -4.30 -30.10 -17.79
C ARG A 26 -3.56 -29.08 -16.88
N ARG A 27 -3.37 -29.44 -15.63
CA ARG A 27 -2.43 -28.72 -14.75
C ARG A 27 -1.01 -29.09 -15.12
N GLY A 28 -0.28 -28.10 -15.61
CA GLY A 28 1.18 -28.17 -15.76
C GLY A 28 1.90 -27.65 -14.51
N ASP A 29 3.21 -27.70 -14.55
CA ASP A 29 4.04 -27.04 -13.53
C ASP A 29 4.01 -25.52 -13.79
N GLY A 30 3.40 -24.76 -12.90
CA GLY A 30 3.29 -23.30 -13.00
C GLY A 30 2.23 -22.75 -13.98
N TYR A 31 1.34 -23.58 -14.54
CA TYR A 31 0.26 -23.13 -15.42
C TYR A 31 -0.89 -24.13 -15.52
N ILE A 32 -2.02 -23.68 -16.08
CA ILE A 32 -3.20 -24.50 -16.45
C ILE A 32 -3.42 -24.29 -17.95
N GLU A 33 -3.60 -25.37 -18.70
CA GLU A 33 -3.73 -25.30 -20.16
C GLU A 33 -4.93 -26.11 -20.68
N SER A 34 -5.68 -25.48 -21.60
CA SER A 34 -6.72 -26.13 -22.43
C SER A 34 -6.37 -26.00 -23.92
N ASP A 35 -7.27 -26.45 -24.77
CA ASP A 35 -7.08 -26.34 -26.23
C ASP A 35 -7.09 -24.86 -26.73
N GLN A 36 -7.74 -23.96 -26.00
CA GLN A 36 -7.93 -22.57 -26.43
C GLN A 36 -7.15 -21.56 -25.60
N ALA A 37 -6.77 -21.88 -24.37
CA ALA A 37 -6.20 -20.94 -23.43
C ALA A 37 -5.16 -21.57 -22.50
N VAL A 38 -4.23 -20.73 -22.08
CA VAL A 38 -3.25 -21.03 -21.03
C VAL A 38 -3.40 -19.97 -19.93
N VAL A 39 -3.43 -20.38 -18.68
CA VAL A 39 -3.38 -19.48 -17.52
C VAL A 39 -2.11 -19.75 -16.74
N THR A 40 -1.31 -18.74 -16.52
CA THR A 40 -0.10 -18.80 -15.70
C THR A 40 -0.08 -17.66 -14.68
N TRP A 41 0.94 -17.63 -13.85
CA TRP A 41 1.05 -16.65 -12.78
C TRP A 41 2.48 -16.29 -12.46
N CYS A 42 2.64 -15.10 -11.93
CA CYS A 42 3.80 -14.74 -11.13
C CYS A 42 3.62 -15.24 -9.69
N VAL A 43 4.60 -15.03 -8.84
CA VAL A 43 4.52 -15.27 -7.38
C VAL A 43 4.84 -13.98 -6.64
N GLY A 44 4.23 -12.87 -7.08
CA GLY A 44 4.69 -11.53 -6.88
C GLY A 44 5.80 -11.19 -7.86
N HIS A 45 6.85 -10.50 -7.43
CA HIS A 45 7.97 -10.19 -8.30
C HIS A 45 8.77 -11.44 -8.71
N LEU A 46 8.97 -11.60 -10.00
CA LEU A 46 9.90 -12.59 -10.60
C LEU A 46 11.25 -11.95 -10.96
N VAL A 47 11.25 -10.64 -11.15
CA VAL A 47 12.39 -9.82 -11.57
C VAL A 47 12.56 -8.67 -10.59
N THR A 48 13.82 -8.32 -10.32
CA THR A 48 14.17 -7.19 -9.45
C THR A 48 15.31 -6.37 -10.07
N MET A 49 15.54 -5.17 -9.54
CA MET A 49 16.76 -4.41 -9.86
C MET A 49 17.98 -5.09 -9.26
N SER A 50 19.04 -5.22 -10.04
CA SER A 50 20.29 -5.85 -9.59
C SER A 50 20.95 -5.04 -8.48
N TYR A 51 21.58 -5.74 -7.53
CA TYR A 51 22.35 -5.10 -6.47
C TYR A 51 23.55 -4.30 -7.03
N PRO A 52 24.07 -3.31 -6.29
CA PRO A 52 25.18 -2.46 -6.75
C PRO A 52 26.44 -3.21 -7.20
N GLU A 53 26.72 -4.36 -6.62
CA GLU A 53 27.85 -5.22 -7.03
C GLU A 53 27.75 -5.79 -8.44
N ALA A 54 26.55 -5.87 -9.00
CA ALA A 54 26.34 -6.26 -10.41
C ALA A 54 26.81 -5.17 -11.40
N TYR A 55 27.01 -3.94 -10.93
CA TYR A 55 27.53 -2.83 -11.71
C TYR A 55 29.06 -2.73 -11.60
N ASP A 56 29.58 -2.87 -10.38
CA ASP A 56 31.01 -2.88 -10.09
C ASP A 56 31.25 -3.55 -8.73
N MET A 57 32.16 -4.51 -8.66
CA MET A 57 32.50 -5.25 -7.44
C MET A 57 32.96 -4.37 -6.27
N LYS A 58 33.45 -3.13 -6.54
CA LYS A 58 33.77 -2.18 -5.46
C LYS A 58 32.56 -1.83 -4.58
N PHE A 59 31.34 -1.92 -5.10
CA PHE A 59 30.11 -1.67 -4.35
C PHE A 59 29.67 -2.82 -3.46
N LYS A 60 30.31 -4.00 -3.54
CA LYS A 60 30.02 -5.14 -2.67
C LYS A 60 30.39 -4.82 -1.22
N ARG A 61 31.53 -4.18 -1.01
CA ARG A 61 31.92 -3.68 0.32
C ARG A 61 31.33 -2.28 0.53
N TRP A 62 30.54 -2.14 1.59
CA TRP A 62 29.95 -0.85 1.92
C TRP A 62 31.05 0.11 2.41
N SER A 63 31.11 1.30 1.84
CA SER A 63 32.05 2.36 2.18
C SER A 63 31.44 3.72 1.86
N LEU A 64 31.70 4.72 2.72
CA LEU A 64 31.28 6.09 2.45
C LEU A 64 31.92 6.67 1.18
N GLN A 65 33.11 6.16 0.81
CA GLN A 65 33.82 6.59 -0.41
C GLN A 65 33.16 6.13 -1.71
N THR A 66 32.29 5.12 -1.64
CA THR A 66 31.56 4.56 -2.81
C THR A 66 30.12 5.08 -2.88
N LEU A 67 29.76 6.06 -2.07
CA LEU A 67 28.44 6.67 -2.04
C LEU A 67 28.52 8.12 -2.55
N PRO A 68 27.48 8.66 -3.20
CA PRO A 68 26.24 7.95 -3.53
C PRO A 68 26.40 6.97 -4.70
N PHE A 69 25.69 5.84 -4.66
CA PHE A 69 25.54 4.96 -5.79
C PHE A 69 24.43 5.47 -6.70
N LEU A 70 24.80 5.91 -7.91
CA LEU A 70 23.88 6.50 -8.91
C LEU A 70 24.20 5.88 -10.28
N PRO A 71 23.59 4.73 -10.63
CA PRO A 71 23.82 4.09 -11.90
C PRO A 71 23.23 4.93 -13.07
N LYS A 72 23.93 5.01 -14.18
CA LYS A 72 23.39 5.66 -15.40
C LYS A 72 22.25 4.84 -16.02
N GLU A 73 22.41 3.53 -16.01
CA GLU A 73 21.43 2.57 -16.50
C GLU A 73 21.09 1.57 -15.40
N PHE A 74 19.81 1.23 -15.27
CA PHE A 74 19.36 0.25 -14.28
C PHE A 74 19.41 -1.15 -14.85
N LYS A 75 20.10 -2.05 -14.16
CA LYS A 75 20.17 -3.48 -14.48
C LYS A 75 19.08 -4.23 -13.71
N TYR A 76 18.56 -5.25 -14.35
CA TYR A 76 17.53 -6.11 -13.77
C TYR A 76 17.99 -7.56 -13.79
N GLU A 77 17.53 -8.35 -12.85
CA GLU A 77 17.85 -9.77 -12.74
C GLU A 77 16.65 -10.57 -12.27
N VAL A 78 16.62 -11.84 -12.66
CA VAL A 78 15.60 -12.79 -12.17
C VAL A 78 15.92 -13.14 -10.72
N ILE A 79 14.90 -13.10 -9.87
CA ILE A 79 15.02 -13.46 -8.46
C ILE A 79 15.30 -14.97 -8.35
N THR A 80 16.40 -15.34 -7.74
CA THR A 80 16.92 -16.72 -7.70
C THR A 80 15.89 -17.73 -7.18
N ASN A 81 15.18 -17.41 -6.10
CA ASN A 81 14.24 -18.33 -5.47
C ASN A 81 12.98 -18.61 -6.32
N VAL A 82 12.70 -17.80 -7.32
CA VAL A 82 11.53 -17.93 -8.21
C VAL A 82 11.92 -18.11 -9.67
N SER A 83 13.20 -18.36 -9.92
CA SER A 83 13.76 -18.54 -11.29
C SER A 83 13.05 -19.64 -12.08
N LYS A 84 12.67 -20.73 -11.43
CA LYS A 84 11.90 -21.81 -12.07
C LYS A 84 10.58 -21.30 -12.64
N GLN A 85 9.81 -20.52 -11.87
CA GLN A 85 8.55 -19.96 -12.34
C GLN A 85 8.78 -18.91 -13.44
N PHE A 86 9.85 -18.11 -13.34
CA PHE A 86 10.20 -17.18 -14.40
C PHE A 86 10.47 -17.90 -15.73
N GLU A 87 11.24 -19.00 -15.74
CA GLU A 87 11.51 -19.75 -16.97
C GLU A 87 10.25 -20.38 -17.57
N ILE A 88 9.33 -20.85 -16.75
CA ILE A 88 8.02 -21.32 -17.20
C ILE A 88 7.23 -20.19 -17.87
N VAL A 89 7.09 -19.06 -17.20
CA VAL A 89 6.37 -17.88 -17.71
C VAL A 89 7.03 -17.38 -19.01
N LYS A 90 8.35 -17.25 -19.03
CA LYS A 90 9.13 -16.86 -20.22
C LYS A 90 8.88 -17.82 -21.39
N GLY A 91 8.89 -19.13 -21.13
CA GLY A 91 8.58 -20.12 -22.14
C GLY A 91 7.19 -19.96 -22.71
N LEU A 92 6.18 -19.76 -21.85
CA LEU A 92 4.79 -19.56 -22.25
C LEU A 92 4.58 -18.27 -23.04
N LEU A 93 5.16 -17.15 -22.58
CA LEU A 93 5.07 -15.86 -23.27
C LEU A 93 5.61 -15.88 -24.69
N ASN A 94 6.60 -16.73 -24.96
CA ASN A 94 7.26 -16.84 -26.26
C ASN A 94 6.77 -18.03 -27.12
N ARG A 95 5.76 -18.76 -26.67
CA ARG A 95 5.21 -19.90 -27.45
C ARG A 95 4.61 -19.42 -28.77
N PRO A 96 4.89 -20.13 -29.88
CA PRO A 96 4.42 -19.71 -31.20
C PRO A 96 2.91 -19.86 -31.39
N ASP A 97 2.25 -20.76 -30.64
CA ASP A 97 0.78 -20.94 -30.66
C ASP A 97 0.02 -19.95 -29.79
N ILE A 98 0.71 -19.06 -29.07
CA ILE A 98 0.09 -17.96 -28.34
C ILE A 98 0.19 -16.68 -29.17
N ASP A 99 -0.94 -16.08 -29.48
CA ASP A 99 -1.02 -14.82 -30.23
C ASP A 99 -1.37 -13.62 -29.33
N THR A 100 -2.19 -13.84 -28.33
CA THR A 100 -2.69 -12.78 -27.44
C THR A 100 -2.34 -13.09 -25.98
N ILE A 101 -1.77 -12.11 -25.31
CA ILE A 101 -1.45 -12.14 -23.88
C ILE A 101 -2.41 -11.20 -23.14
N TYR A 102 -3.19 -11.73 -22.21
CA TYR A 102 -4.00 -10.96 -21.29
C TYR A 102 -3.24 -10.77 -19.98
N VAL A 103 -2.94 -9.52 -19.66
CA VAL A 103 -2.22 -9.12 -18.45
C VAL A 103 -3.22 -8.95 -17.32
N CYS A 104 -3.26 -9.93 -16.44
CA CYS A 104 -4.23 -10.06 -15.34
C CYS A 104 -3.55 -9.87 -13.96
N THR A 105 -2.43 -9.16 -13.91
CA THR A 105 -1.83 -8.71 -12.65
C THR A 105 -2.71 -7.63 -12.00
N ASP A 106 -2.53 -7.40 -10.71
CA ASP A 106 -3.37 -6.47 -9.93
C ASP A 106 -3.53 -5.10 -10.63
N SER A 107 -4.74 -4.52 -10.57
CA SER A 107 -5.08 -3.26 -11.23
C SER A 107 -4.43 -2.08 -10.51
N GLY A 108 -3.18 -1.80 -10.83
CA GLY A 108 -2.39 -0.75 -10.20
C GLY A 108 -0.97 -0.67 -10.72
N ARG A 109 -0.22 0.31 -10.22
CA ARG A 109 1.18 0.54 -10.60
C ARG A 109 2.08 -0.68 -10.34
N GLU A 110 1.84 -1.40 -9.24
CA GLU A 110 2.66 -2.54 -8.86
C GLU A 110 2.46 -3.72 -9.82
N GLY A 111 1.20 -4.08 -10.10
CA GLY A 111 0.89 -5.15 -11.05
C GLY A 111 1.36 -4.83 -12.47
N GLU A 112 1.30 -3.55 -12.88
CA GLU A 112 1.87 -3.08 -14.14
C GLU A 112 3.38 -3.26 -14.18
N TYR A 113 4.07 -2.87 -13.11
CA TYR A 113 5.52 -3.01 -12.99
C TYR A 113 5.98 -4.47 -13.03
N ILE A 114 5.29 -5.35 -12.29
CA ILE A 114 5.58 -6.79 -12.26
C ILE A 114 5.55 -7.37 -13.68
N TYR A 115 4.45 -7.13 -14.41
CA TYR A 115 4.30 -7.68 -15.76
C TYR A 115 5.33 -7.10 -16.74
N ARG A 116 5.50 -5.78 -16.77
CA ARG A 116 6.43 -5.12 -17.71
C ARG A 116 7.88 -5.61 -17.53
N LEU A 117 8.31 -5.80 -16.29
CA LEU A 117 9.63 -6.38 -16.02
C LEU A 117 9.75 -7.82 -16.53
N VAL A 118 8.72 -8.63 -16.31
CA VAL A 118 8.70 -10.01 -16.79
C VAL A 118 8.71 -10.06 -18.31
N ALA A 119 7.88 -9.28 -18.98
CA ALA A 119 7.83 -9.20 -20.44
C ALA A 119 9.16 -8.73 -21.04
N GLN A 120 9.77 -7.71 -20.44
CA GLN A 120 11.10 -7.19 -20.83
C GLN A 120 12.18 -8.27 -20.71
N MET A 121 12.27 -8.94 -19.57
CA MET A 121 13.29 -9.97 -19.30
C MET A 121 13.04 -11.27 -20.07
N ALA A 122 11.77 -11.58 -20.37
CA ALA A 122 11.41 -12.69 -21.24
C ALA A 122 11.70 -12.41 -22.72
N GLY A 123 11.88 -11.13 -23.09
CA GLY A 123 12.12 -10.73 -24.48
C GLY A 123 10.87 -10.90 -25.36
N VAL A 124 9.69 -10.62 -24.85
CA VAL A 124 8.43 -10.76 -25.57
C VAL A 124 8.41 -9.81 -26.77
N LYS A 125 8.17 -10.38 -27.97
CA LYS A 125 8.06 -9.64 -29.23
C LYS A 125 6.89 -10.17 -30.04
N ASP A 126 6.34 -9.29 -30.88
CA ASP A 126 5.31 -9.63 -31.89
C ASP A 126 4.08 -10.35 -31.32
N LYS A 127 3.71 -10.02 -30.07
CA LYS A 127 2.51 -10.53 -29.41
C LYS A 127 1.53 -9.39 -29.15
N LYS A 128 0.24 -9.66 -29.36
CA LYS A 128 -0.81 -8.74 -28.93
C LYS A 128 -0.91 -8.81 -27.41
N GLN A 129 -0.77 -7.68 -26.72
CA GLN A 129 -0.84 -7.60 -25.28
C GLN A 129 -2.03 -6.73 -24.87
N LYS A 130 -2.87 -7.25 -23.97
CA LYS A 130 -4.07 -6.59 -23.51
C LYS A 130 -4.10 -6.54 -21.98
N ARG A 131 -4.28 -5.37 -21.43
CA ARG A 131 -4.39 -5.16 -19.98
C ARG A 131 -5.82 -5.37 -19.51
N VAL A 132 -6.01 -6.32 -18.61
CA VAL A 132 -7.26 -6.54 -17.89
C VAL A 132 -7.27 -5.65 -16.64
N TRP A 133 -8.35 -4.87 -16.49
CA TRP A 133 -8.50 -3.96 -15.36
C TRP A 133 -9.80 -4.26 -14.62
N ILE A 134 -9.67 -4.75 -13.39
CA ILE A 134 -10.79 -5.21 -12.55
C ILE A 134 -10.64 -4.68 -11.12
N ASP A 135 -11.76 -4.42 -10.47
CA ASP A 135 -11.83 -3.92 -9.10
C ASP A 135 -12.10 -5.06 -8.08
N SER A 136 -12.61 -6.19 -8.57
CA SER A 136 -12.84 -7.39 -7.77
C SER A 136 -12.55 -8.67 -8.57
N GLN A 137 -12.49 -9.82 -7.89
CA GLN A 137 -12.20 -11.11 -8.50
C GLN A 137 -13.44 -12.01 -8.62
N THR A 138 -14.63 -11.41 -8.74
CA THR A 138 -15.85 -12.16 -9.03
C THR A 138 -15.85 -12.63 -10.49
N GLU A 139 -16.55 -13.74 -10.79
CA GLU A 139 -16.65 -14.28 -12.15
C GLU A 139 -17.13 -13.22 -13.15
N GLU A 140 -18.18 -12.49 -12.78
CA GLU A 140 -18.76 -11.44 -13.62
C GLU A 140 -17.72 -10.33 -13.95
N GLU A 141 -17.00 -9.85 -12.94
CA GLU A 141 -16.01 -8.79 -13.07
C GLU A 141 -14.78 -9.25 -13.89
N ILE A 142 -14.31 -10.48 -13.70
CA ILE A 142 -13.25 -11.07 -14.51
C ILE A 142 -13.66 -11.12 -15.98
N LEU A 143 -14.84 -11.64 -16.27
CA LEU A 143 -15.35 -11.73 -17.64
C LEU A 143 -15.56 -10.37 -18.27
N ARG A 144 -16.03 -9.37 -17.51
CA ARG A 144 -16.13 -7.97 -17.93
C ARG A 144 -14.75 -7.41 -18.28
N GLY A 145 -13.81 -7.52 -17.37
CA GLY A 145 -12.46 -7.00 -17.56
C GLY A 145 -11.72 -7.60 -18.76
N ILE A 146 -11.95 -8.87 -19.06
CA ILE A 146 -11.38 -9.52 -20.26
C ILE A 146 -12.02 -8.96 -21.53
N ARG A 147 -13.35 -8.77 -21.57
CA ARG A 147 -14.05 -8.19 -22.74
C ARG A 147 -13.61 -6.75 -23.01
N GLU A 148 -13.40 -5.97 -21.95
CA GLU A 148 -13.04 -4.56 -22.01
C GLU A 148 -11.52 -4.32 -21.99
N ALA A 149 -10.71 -5.40 -22.02
CA ALA A 149 -9.26 -5.32 -21.95
C ALA A 149 -8.69 -4.44 -23.09
N LYS A 150 -7.98 -3.39 -22.70
CA LYS A 150 -7.36 -2.42 -23.57
C LYS A 150 -5.98 -2.86 -24.02
N ASP A 151 -5.46 -2.23 -25.05
CA ASP A 151 -4.09 -2.44 -25.47
C ASP A 151 -3.14 -2.01 -24.34
N GLU A 152 -2.06 -2.79 -24.14
CA GLU A 152 -1.09 -2.56 -23.08
C GLU A 152 -0.39 -1.19 -23.19
N THR A 153 -0.31 -0.63 -24.40
CA THR A 153 0.29 0.68 -24.65
C THR A 153 -0.53 1.84 -24.04
N GLU A 154 -1.83 1.66 -23.82
CA GLU A 154 -2.63 2.67 -23.11
C GLU A 154 -2.18 2.89 -21.66
N TYR A 155 -1.40 1.96 -21.10
CA TYR A 155 -0.88 2.01 -19.74
C TYR A 155 0.59 2.43 -19.67
N ASP A 156 1.21 2.92 -20.74
CA ASP A 156 2.61 3.33 -20.77
C ASP A 156 2.95 4.42 -19.75
N ASN A 157 2.08 5.39 -19.54
CA ASN A 157 2.26 6.42 -18.52
C ASN A 157 2.20 5.84 -17.08
N LEU A 158 1.32 4.87 -16.85
CA LEU A 158 1.25 4.15 -15.58
C LEU A 158 2.53 3.35 -15.34
N SER A 159 2.98 2.64 -16.38
CA SER A 159 4.24 1.91 -16.39
C SER A 159 5.43 2.83 -16.07
N ALA A 160 5.55 3.96 -16.77
CA ALA A 160 6.62 4.93 -16.52
C ALA A 160 6.61 5.44 -15.06
N SER A 161 5.43 5.74 -14.51
CA SER A 161 5.26 6.11 -13.11
C SER A 161 5.73 5.01 -12.14
N ALA A 162 5.41 3.74 -12.46
CA ALA A 162 5.81 2.60 -11.65
C ALA A 162 7.33 2.38 -11.66
N TYR A 163 7.96 2.46 -12.85
CA TYR A 163 9.42 2.40 -12.99
C TYR A 163 10.14 3.52 -12.24
N LEU A 164 9.65 4.75 -12.34
CA LEU A 164 10.24 5.90 -11.62
C LEU A 164 10.16 5.69 -10.11
N ARG A 165 9.02 5.28 -9.61
CA ARG A 165 8.84 4.99 -8.18
C ARG A 165 9.79 3.90 -7.69
N ALA A 166 9.90 2.80 -8.44
CA ALA A 166 10.80 1.70 -8.07
C ALA A 166 12.26 2.13 -8.05
N LYS A 167 12.69 2.93 -9.04
CA LYS A 167 14.05 3.50 -9.10
C LYS A 167 14.32 4.45 -7.94
N GLU A 168 13.36 5.30 -7.59
CA GLU A 168 13.46 6.19 -6.43
C GLU A 168 13.63 5.40 -5.14
N ASP A 169 12.73 4.43 -4.87
CA ASP A 169 12.80 3.58 -3.68
C ASP A 169 14.12 2.79 -3.61
N TYR A 170 14.61 2.29 -4.73
CA TYR A 170 15.89 1.60 -4.83
C TYR A 170 17.08 2.50 -4.50
N LEU A 171 17.14 3.70 -5.10
CA LEU A 171 18.24 4.64 -4.87
C LEU A 171 18.25 5.16 -3.43
N MET A 172 17.10 5.54 -2.92
CA MET A 172 16.97 5.98 -1.53
C MET A 172 17.31 4.85 -0.56
N GLY A 173 16.72 3.68 -0.77
CA GLY A 173 16.93 2.52 0.08
C GLY A 173 18.41 2.14 0.18
N ILE A 174 19.10 2.00 -0.94
CA ILE A 174 20.51 1.60 -0.97
C ILE A 174 21.41 2.66 -0.36
N ASN A 175 21.30 3.91 -0.82
CA ASN A 175 22.22 4.95 -0.39
C ASN A 175 22.04 5.31 1.09
N PHE A 176 20.83 5.58 1.53
CA PHE A 176 20.59 5.99 2.91
C PHE A 176 20.76 4.84 3.92
N SER A 177 20.37 3.60 3.56
CA SER A 177 20.64 2.45 4.43
C SER A 177 22.13 2.24 4.66
N ARG A 178 22.94 2.35 3.59
CA ARG A 178 24.39 2.23 3.69
C ARG A 178 25.01 3.36 4.50
N VAL A 179 24.63 4.62 4.25
CA VAL A 179 25.15 5.78 5.01
C VAL A 179 24.83 5.63 6.49
N LEU A 180 23.56 5.37 6.86
CA LEU A 180 23.16 5.29 8.26
C LEU A 180 23.80 4.08 8.94
N THR A 181 23.88 2.93 8.28
CA THR A 181 24.52 1.74 8.82
C THR A 181 26.02 1.97 9.07
N LEU A 182 26.73 2.58 8.13
CA LEU A 182 28.16 2.87 8.28
C LEU A 182 28.42 3.91 9.39
N LYS A 183 27.54 4.89 9.54
CA LYS A 183 27.72 5.98 10.51
C LYS A 183 27.28 5.60 11.92
N TYR A 184 26.16 4.92 12.05
CA TYR A 184 25.50 4.67 13.35
C TYR A 184 25.40 3.17 13.72
N GLY A 185 25.56 2.26 12.75
CA GLY A 185 25.47 0.82 12.98
C GLY A 185 26.37 0.30 14.08
N PRO A 186 27.66 0.68 14.15
CA PRO A 186 28.57 0.23 15.22
C PRO A 186 28.10 0.64 16.63
N ALA A 187 27.68 1.90 16.80
CA ALA A 187 27.19 2.39 18.09
C ALA A 187 25.89 1.69 18.50
N LEU A 188 24.98 1.48 17.55
CA LEU A 188 23.72 0.77 17.80
C LEU A 188 23.95 -0.72 18.09
N SER A 189 24.86 -1.37 17.35
CA SER A 189 25.24 -2.77 17.61
C SER A 189 25.80 -2.95 19.02
N ASN A 190 26.63 -2.03 19.45
CA ASN A 190 27.21 -2.02 20.80
C ASN A 190 26.12 -1.85 21.88
N TYR A 191 25.18 -0.92 21.67
CA TYR A 191 24.06 -0.70 22.58
C TYR A 191 23.12 -1.92 22.67
N LEU A 192 22.86 -2.58 21.55
CA LEU A 192 21.97 -3.75 21.47
C LEU A 192 22.67 -5.08 21.81
N GLY A 193 23.99 -5.11 22.00
CA GLY A 193 24.75 -6.33 22.22
C GLY A 193 24.80 -7.26 21.00
N THR A 194 24.68 -6.73 19.79
CA THR A 194 24.68 -7.49 18.52
C THR A 194 26.02 -7.32 17.79
N LYS A 195 26.36 -8.30 16.93
CA LYS A 195 27.62 -8.22 16.15
C LYS A 195 27.53 -7.15 15.04
N PHE A 196 26.37 -7.00 14.43
CA PHE A 196 26.14 -6.07 13.33
C PHE A 196 24.67 -5.71 13.25
N THR A 197 24.39 -4.43 13.09
CA THR A 197 23.01 -3.91 12.96
C THR A 197 22.91 -3.07 11.69
N VAL A 198 22.05 -3.50 10.78
CA VAL A 198 21.72 -2.72 9.55
C VAL A 198 20.58 -1.75 9.87
N LEU A 199 20.78 -0.50 9.52
CA LEU A 199 19.77 0.53 9.57
C LEU A 199 19.13 0.66 8.19
N SER A 200 18.02 -0.04 7.99
CA SER A 200 17.28 0.02 6.73
C SER A 200 16.46 1.31 6.64
N VAL A 201 16.54 1.96 5.50
CA VAL A 201 15.75 3.13 5.16
C VAL A 201 14.85 2.78 3.99
N GLY A 202 13.58 3.11 4.14
CA GLY A 202 12.60 2.96 3.08
C GLY A 202 11.50 3.99 3.28
N ARG A 203 10.94 4.50 2.23
CA ARG A 203 9.96 5.59 2.25
C ARG A 203 8.77 5.31 3.19
N VAL A 204 8.16 4.14 3.10
CA VAL A 204 7.01 3.76 3.93
C VAL A 204 7.46 3.41 5.35
N MET A 205 8.44 2.53 5.49
CA MET A 205 8.90 2.04 6.80
C MET A 205 9.43 3.16 7.69
N THR A 206 10.21 4.08 7.14
CA THR A 206 10.76 5.22 7.90
C THR A 206 9.66 6.16 8.37
N CYS A 207 8.65 6.43 7.54
CA CYS A 207 7.49 7.24 7.92
C CYS A 207 6.69 6.57 9.05
N VAL A 208 6.37 5.28 8.90
CA VAL A 208 5.60 4.53 9.92
C VAL A 208 6.36 4.49 11.24
N MET A 209 7.68 4.23 11.22
CA MET A 209 8.50 4.27 12.42
C MET A 209 8.50 5.65 13.07
N GLY A 210 8.58 6.71 12.26
CA GLY A 210 8.50 8.10 12.75
C GLY A 210 7.16 8.39 13.43
N MET A 211 6.05 7.88 12.89
CA MET A 211 4.72 8.00 13.51
C MET A 211 4.64 7.27 14.84
N VAL A 212 5.15 6.02 14.90
CA VAL A 212 5.19 5.24 16.15
C VAL A 212 6.03 5.94 17.22
N VAL A 213 7.24 6.38 16.87
CA VAL A 213 8.13 7.10 17.80
C VAL A 213 7.49 8.40 18.30
N ARG A 214 6.80 9.14 17.43
CA ARG A 214 6.07 10.35 17.85
C ARG A 214 4.98 10.00 18.85
N ARG A 215 4.20 8.97 18.56
CA ARG A 215 3.14 8.51 19.45
C ARG A 215 3.66 8.03 20.82
N GLU A 216 4.77 7.29 20.82
CA GLU A 216 5.44 6.88 22.06
C GLU A 216 5.91 8.09 22.91
N ARG A 217 6.46 9.11 22.24
CA ARG A 217 6.84 10.36 22.92
C ARG A 217 5.64 11.09 23.51
N GLU A 218 4.53 11.16 22.77
CA GLU A 218 3.28 11.74 23.29
C GLU A 218 2.76 10.98 24.51
N ILE A 219 2.80 9.64 24.47
CA ILE A 219 2.38 8.80 25.60
C ILE A 219 3.26 9.02 26.82
N ARG A 220 4.59 9.02 26.63
CA ARG A 220 5.55 9.24 27.73
C ARG A 220 5.50 10.64 28.28
N GLY A 221 5.21 11.64 27.46
CA GLY A 221 5.06 13.04 27.86
C GLY A 221 3.64 13.41 28.29
N PHE A 222 2.71 12.44 28.31
CA PHE A 222 1.31 12.72 28.63
C PHE A 222 1.14 13.11 30.10
N VAL A 223 0.63 14.31 30.30
CA VAL A 223 0.24 14.81 31.62
C VAL A 223 -1.28 14.74 31.71
N LYS A 224 -1.79 14.01 32.71
CA LYS A 224 -3.23 13.98 32.99
C LYS A 224 -3.74 15.38 33.32
N THR A 225 -4.59 15.90 32.45
CA THR A 225 -5.23 17.20 32.65
C THR A 225 -6.70 16.95 32.90
N PRO A 226 -7.21 17.27 34.10
CA PRO A 226 -8.65 17.20 34.36
C PRO A 226 -9.38 18.21 33.48
N PHE A 227 -10.57 17.84 33.05
CA PHE A 227 -11.49 18.74 32.36
C PHE A 227 -12.92 18.41 32.77
N TYR A 228 -13.79 19.41 32.69
CA TYR A 228 -15.14 19.33 33.16
C TYR A 228 -16.10 19.55 32.01
N ARG A 229 -17.06 18.63 31.82
CA ARG A 229 -18.08 18.71 30.78
C ARG A 229 -19.41 19.04 31.38
N VAL A 230 -20.23 19.85 30.71
CA VAL A 230 -21.61 20.13 31.08
C VAL A 230 -22.50 19.20 30.27
N ILE A 231 -23.24 18.34 30.99
CA ILE A 231 -24.17 17.36 30.40
C ILE A 231 -25.54 17.69 30.97
N GLY A 232 -26.51 17.87 30.07
CA GLY A 232 -27.90 18.10 30.44
C GLY A 232 -28.72 16.84 30.17
N SER A 233 -29.63 16.54 31.12
CA SER A 233 -30.65 15.51 30.93
C SER A 233 -31.95 16.21 30.52
N PHE A 234 -32.52 15.82 29.42
CA PHE A 234 -33.69 16.44 28.80
C PHE A 234 -34.76 15.38 28.55
N GLU A 235 -35.99 15.86 28.39
CA GLU A 235 -37.12 15.07 27.95
C GLU A 235 -37.73 15.69 26.69
N ALA A 236 -38.04 14.88 25.71
CA ALA A 236 -38.75 15.31 24.50
C ALA A 236 -40.01 14.48 24.29
N PRO A 237 -41.06 15.05 23.66
CA PRO A 237 -42.26 14.28 23.35
C PRO A 237 -41.94 13.18 22.33
N GLY A 238 -42.19 11.93 22.68
CA GLY A 238 -42.12 10.80 21.75
C GLY A 238 -43.27 10.80 20.74
N LYS A 239 -43.21 9.93 19.77
CA LYS A 239 -44.24 9.76 18.71
C LYS A 239 -45.60 9.37 19.27
N ASP A 240 -45.61 8.74 20.43
CA ASP A 240 -46.79 8.31 21.20
C ASP A 240 -47.23 9.31 22.27
N GLY A 241 -46.62 10.52 22.30
CA GLY A 241 -46.87 11.56 23.29
C GLY A 241 -46.28 11.31 24.68
N GLN A 242 -45.57 10.20 24.88
CA GLN A 242 -44.85 9.93 26.12
C GLN A 242 -43.49 10.64 26.12
N PRO A 243 -43.04 11.17 27.29
CA PRO A 243 -41.73 11.80 27.39
C PRO A 243 -40.61 10.76 27.19
N VAL A 244 -39.69 11.05 26.28
CA VAL A 244 -38.50 10.26 26.03
C VAL A 244 -37.30 10.99 26.60
N PRO A 245 -36.62 10.44 27.63
CA PRO A 245 -35.41 11.06 28.17
C PRO A 245 -34.23 10.92 27.25
N PHE A 246 -33.40 11.95 27.17
CA PHE A 246 -32.11 11.90 26.46
C PHE A 246 -31.09 12.79 27.16
N GLU A 247 -29.82 12.49 26.96
CA GLU A 247 -28.71 13.30 27.42
C GLU A 247 -28.07 14.05 26.25
N ALA A 248 -27.72 15.31 26.47
CA ALA A 248 -26.98 16.13 25.52
C ALA A 248 -25.77 16.79 26.21
N GLU A 249 -24.67 16.82 25.51
CA GLU A 249 -23.43 17.42 25.95
C GLU A 249 -23.26 18.81 25.32
N TRP A 250 -23.01 19.81 26.17
CA TRP A 250 -22.74 21.16 25.68
C TRP A 250 -21.43 21.22 24.91
N LYS A 251 -21.45 21.93 23.80
CA LYS A 251 -20.28 22.24 22.98
C LYS A 251 -20.24 23.70 22.61
N ALA A 252 -19.06 24.30 22.64
CA ALA A 252 -18.84 25.62 22.10
C ALA A 252 -18.96 25.60 20.57
N VAL A 253 -19.86 26.41 20.02
CA VAL A 253 -20.03 26.58 18.56
C VAL A 253 -19.48 27.93 18.14
N GLU A 254 -19.15 28.08 16.86
CA GLU A 254 -18.65 29.34 16.30
C GLU A 254 -19.57 30.50 16.60
N GLY A 255 -19.00 31.61 17.07
CA GLY A 255 -19.75 32.78 17.52
C GLY A 255 -20.23 32.72 18.99
N SER A 256 -20.12 31.59 19.69
CA SER A 256 -20.46 31.51 21.12
C SER A 256 -19.34 32.05 22.02
N ARG A 257 -19.71 32.43 23.26
CA ARG A 257 -18.79 33.05 24.26
C ARG A 257 -17.51 32.30 24.50
N TYR A 258 -17.52 30.97 24.45
CA TYR A 258 -16.39 30.13 24.81
C TYR A 258 -15.65 29.53 23.60
N PHE A 259 -16.13 29.73 22.37
CA PHE A 259 -15.52 29.16 21.17
C PHE A 259 -14.09 29.70 20.95
N GLY A 260 -13.13 28.82 20.77
CA GLY A 260 -11.73 29.18 20.56
C GLY A 260 -11.02 29.82 21.76
N THR A 261 -11.65 29.85 22.94
CA THR A 261 -11.02 30.46 24.13
C THR A 261 -10.06 29.52 24.84
N PRO A 262 -9.05 30.04 25.57
CA PRO A 262 -8.13 29.22 26.37
C PRO A 262 -8.78 28.44 27.50
N CYS A 263 -10.03 28.79 27.86
CA CYS A 263 -10.79 28.14 28.94
C CYS A 263 -11.13 26.70 28.65
N LEU A 264 -11.23 26.35 27.37
CA LEU A 264 -11.58 25.01 26.95
C LEU A 264 -10.34 24.17 26.58
N TYR A 265 -10.38 22.88 26.89
CA TYR A 265 -9.44 21.89 26.45
C TYR A 265 -9.71 21.45 24.99
N LYS A 266 -10.97 21.34 24.63
CA LYS A 266 -11.55 21.15 23.29
C LYS A 266 -12.86 21.92 23.28
N ASP A 267 -13.71 21.64 22.31
CA ASP A 267 -14.99 22.34 22.15
C ASP A 267 -15.98 22.18 23.35
N ASN A 268 -15.75 21.19 24.23
CA ASN A 268 -16.70 20.73 25.25
C ASN A 268 -16.14 20.59 26.67
N GLY A 269 -14.85 20.78 26.85
CA GLY A 269 -14.20 20.49 28.14
C GLY A 269 -13.59 21.73 28.79
N PHE A 270 -14.19 22.26 29.85
CA PHE A 270 -13.61 23.35 30.65
C PHE A 270 -12.38 22.87 31.43
N LYS A 271 -11.33 23.67 31.42
CA LYS A 271 -10.11 23.42 32.22
C LYS A 271 -10.33 23.70 33.70
N ASP A 272 -11.27 24.58 34.01
CA ASP A 272 -11.65 25.00 35.36
C ASP A 272 -13.07 24.52 35.66
N ARG A 273 -13.22 23.90 36.82
CA ARG A 273 -14.51 23.40 37.34
C ARG A 273 -15.51 24.51 37.55
N GLN A 274 -15.07 25.64 38.12
CA GLN A 274 -15.94 26.76 38.41
C GLN A 274 -16.60 27.31 37.12
N GLN A 275 -15.87 27.41 36.03
CA GLN A 275 -16.40 27.87 34.74
C GLN A 275 -17.46 26.91 34.17
N ALA A 276 -17.28 25.61 34.36
CA ALA A 276 -18.30 24.63 33.99
C ALA A 276 -19.56 24.74 34.84
N GLU A 277 -19.40 24.95 36.15
CA GLU A 277 -20.52 25.17 37.09
C GLU A 277 -21.27 26.47 36.81
N GLU A 278 -20.56 27.55 36.46
CA GLU A 278 -21.18 28.82 36.04
C GLU A 278 -22.03 28.66 34.78
N LEU A 279 -21.50 27.92 33.77
CA LEU A 279 -22.29 27.63 32.57
C LEU A 279 -23.50 26.74 32.88
N ALA A 280 -23.35 25.72 33.69
CA ALA A 280 -24.45 24.83 34.07
C ALA A 280 -25.56 25.63 34.80
N ALA A 281 -25.17 26.54 35.69
CA ALA A 281 -26.12 27.44 36.40
C ALA A 281 -26.87 28.37 35.43
N LEU A 282 -26.16 28.94 34.43
CA LEU A 282 -26.81 29.78 33.42
C LEU A 282 -27.82 28.99 32.59
N LEU A 283 -27.45 27.79 32.12
CA LEU A 283 -28.35 26.94 31.33
C LEU A 283 -29.57 26.45 32.13
N THR A 284 -29.44 26.33 33.45
CA THR A 284 -30.56 25.94 34.33
C THR A 284 -31.48 27.12 34.66
N ALA A 285 -30.97 28.35 34.65
CA ALA A 285 -31.71 29.54 35.00
C ALA A 285 -32.62 30.11 33.90
N GLU A 286 -32.39 29.71 32.63
CA GLU A 286 -33.11 30.21 31.44
C GLU A 286 -33.87 29.11 30.69
N PRO A 287 -34.80 28.39 31.29
CA PRO A 287 -35.71 27.49 30.58
C PRO A 287 -36.92 28.24 29.96
N PRO A 288 -37.54 27.73 28.89
CA PRO A 288 -37.14 26.51 28.16
C PRO A 288 -36.04 26.78 27.15
N LEU A 289 -35.08 25.84 27.09
CA LEU A 289 -34.08 25.82 26.03
C LEU A 289 -34.73 25.33 24.73
N THR A 290 -34.67 26.14 23.68
CA THR A 290 -35.06 25.71 22.32
C THR A 290 -33.84 25.15 21.60
N ALA A 291 -34.01 23.99 20.94
CA ALA A 291 -32.97 23.34 20.13
C ALA A 291 -32.86 24.02 18.76
#